data_02213c60d7e505a1431c7ba7ff821054
#
_entry.id   02213c60d7e505a1431c7ba7ff821054
#
_cell.length_a   1.000
_cell.length_b   1.000
_cell.length_c   1.000
_cell.angle_alpha   90.00
_cell.angle_beta   90.00
_cell.angle_gamma   90.00
#
_symmetry.space_group_name_H-M   'P 1'
#
loop_
_entity.id
_entity.type
_entity.pdbx_description
1 polymer ?
#
loop_
_entity_poly.entity_id
_entity_poly.type
_entity_poly.pdbx_seq_one_letter_code
_entity_poly.pdbx_strand_id
1 'polypeptide(L)'
;MKELDLTQGSVPKVLLQFAVPFLIANVLQALYGGADLFVVGQYDDSASVAAVAIGSQVMQTITGIILGITTGTTVLIAIATGAKDDRQVASTIGSSVWLFSIIGIVLTLVMVLFHDRISSLMHTPTEAMEDTKSYILVCSVGILFIVGYNVVCGILRGLGDSKTPLYFVGLACIINIVLDFILVGAFHLGPTGAAIATVTAQGVSFTIALCFLYRRGFHFEFTRRDIRLNRILSKRVLTLGAPIALQDALINVSFLIITVIVNQMGVIASASLGVVEKIIVFAMLPPMAISSAVATMTAQNFGAGLIQRMNKCLLSGIGFALIFGLSVCLYSQFLPETLTAFFTKDPAVVAMAAEYLRGYSIDCVVVSFVFCINSYFSGQGNSLFPMIHSLIATFLFRIPLSYWFSQIDSSSLFIMGFAPPISTVVSLFICIWYLRYTRKRNY
;
A
#
# COMPACT_ATOMS: atom_id res chain seq x y z
N MET A 1 -4.73 17.07 19.47
CA MET A 1 -5.54 17.26 18.25
C MET A 1 -6.84 16.49 18.46
N LYS A 2 -7.99 17.04 18.03
CA LYS A 2 -9.29 16.35 18.14
C LYS A 2 -9.37 15.21 17.11
N GLU A 3 -9.75 14.02 17.54
CA GLU A 3 -10.17 12.94 16.64
C GLU A 3 -11.34 13.43 15.80
N LEU A 4 -11.33 13.06 14.52
CA LEU A 4 -12.41 13.42 13.62
C LEU A 4 -13.53 12.40 13.79
N ASP A 5 -14.71 12.85 14.25
CA ASP A 5 -15.89 12.01 14.26
C ASP A 5 -16.38 11.78 12.84
N LEU A 6 -16.10 10.58 12.31
CA LEU A 6 -16.43 10.22 10.93
C LEU A 6 -17.94 9.93 10.76
N THR A 7 -18.70 9.90 11.86
CA THR A 7 -20.15 9.66 11.84
C THR A 7 -20.98 10.94 11.75
N GLN A 8 -20.35 12.14 11.86
CA GLN A 8 -21.00 13.43 11.87
C GLN A 8 -20.53 14.36 10.74
N GLY A 9 -21.22 15.45 10.52
CA GLY A 9 -20.89 16.48 9.53
C GLY A 9 -21.13 16.10 8.07
N SER A 10 -20.69 16.92 7.14
CA SER A 10 -20.82 16.70 5.69
C SER A 10 -19.88 15.58 5.23
N VAL A 11 -20.43 14.52 4.62
CA VAL A 11 -19.67 13.33 4.19
C VAL A 11 -18.50 13.69 3.26
N PRO A 12 -18.66 14.48 2.17
CA PRO A 12 -17.55 14.81 1.29
C PRO A 12 -16.42 15.57 2.03
N LYS A 13 -16.79 16.53 2.90
CA LYS A 13 -15.81 17.33 3.65
C LYS A 13 -15.02 16.47 4.62
N VAL A 14 -15.70 15.61 5.39
CA VAL A 14 -15.07 14.71 6.38
C VAL A 14 -14.18 13.71 5.67
N LEU A 15 -14.62 13.15 4.54
CA LEU A 15 -13.84 12.20 3.74
C LEU A 15 -12.53 12.83 3.24
N LEU A 16 -12.58 14.04 2.69
CA LEU A 16 -11.37 14.75 2.25
C LEU A 16 -10.45 15.12 3.40
N GLN A 17 -11.02 15.60 4.52
CA GLN A 17 -10.23 15.93 5.71
C GLN A 17 -9.47 14.73 6.28
N PHE A 18 -10.01 13.52 6.10
CA PHE A 18 -9.37 12.27 6.51
C PHE A 18 -8.42 11.74 5.44
N ALA A 19 -8.78 11.81 4.15
CA ALA A 19 -8.01 11.28 3.04
C ALA A 19 -6.74 12.08 2.73
N VAL A 20 -6.78 13.42 2.80
CA VAL A 20 -5.64 14.28 2.43
C VAL A 20 -4.40 14.02 3.29
N PRO A 21 -4.46 13.97 4.63
CA PRO A 21 -3.28 13.61 5.43
C PRO A 21 -2.73 12.23 5.10
N PHE A 22 -3.61 11.27 4.78
CA PHE A 22 -3.21 9.93 4.39
C PHE A 22 -2.51 9.92 3.01
N LEU A 23 -3.02 10.70 2.05
CA LEU A 23 -2.38 10.89 0.75
C LEU A 23 -0.98 11.47 0.90
N ILE A 24 -0.83 12.54 1.69
CA ILE A 24 0.47 13.17 1.91
C ILE A 24 1.44 12.17 2.59
N ALA A 25 0.96 11.38 3.55
CA ALA A 25 1.77 10.35 4.18
C ALA A 25 2.26 9.29 3.17
N ASN A 26 1.40 8.84 2.25
CA ASN A 26 1.77 7.89 1.19
C ASN A 26 2.79 8.49 0.21
N VAL A 27 2.63 9.76 -0.16
CA VAL A 27 3.61 10.47 -1.02
C VAL A 27 4.96 10.58 -0.31
N LEU A 28 4.99 10.98 0.95
CA LEU A 28 6.23 11.03 1.74
C LEU A 28 6.90 9.66 1.86
N GLN A 29 6.10 8.60 2.03
CA GLN A 29 6.61 7.23 2.10
C GLN A 29 7.18 6.76 0.75
N ALA A 30 6.59 7.15 -0.38
CA ALA A 30 7.12 6.86 -1.70
C ALA A 30 8.43 7.63 -1.97
N LEU A 31 8.51 8.90 -1.55
CA LEU A 31 9.72 9.72 -1.67
C LEU A 31 10.87 9.19 -0.80
N TYR A 32 10.57 8.77 0.41
CA TYR A 32 11.51 8.16 1.33
C TYR A 32 12.18 6.91 0.74
N GLY A 33 11.41 5.97 0.15
CA GLY A 33 12.00 4.80 -0.53
C GLY A 33 12.84 5.14 -1.76
N GLY A 34 12.58 6.29 -2.40
CA GLY A 34 13.40 6.81 -3.50
C GLY A 34 14.67 7.51 -3.03
N ALA A 35 14.67 8.09 -1.82
CA ALA A 35 15.81 8.81 -1.27
C ALA A 35 16.99 7.88 -0.99
N ASP A 36 16.74 6.69 -0.41
CA ASP A 36 17.78 5.68 -0.18
C ASP A 36 18.53 5.36 -1.47
N LEU A 37 17.79 5.06 -2.57
CA LEU A 37 18.38 4.75 -3.87
C LEU A 37 19.13 5.95 -4.47
N PHE A 38 18.60 7.16 -4.29
CA PHE A 38 19.25 8.36 -4.79
C PHE A 38 20.56 8.62 -4.08
N VAL A 39 20.59 8.55 -2.75
CA VAL A 39 21.81 8.82 -1.96
C VAL A 39 22.86 7.75 -2.24
N VAL A 40 22.51 6.45 -2.22
CA VAL A 40 23.46 5.38 -2.56
C VAL A 40 23.99 5.56 -3.97
N GLY A 41 23.14 5.92 -4.94
CA GLY A 41 23.57 6.17 -6.32
C GLY A 41 24.47 7.38 -6.53
N GLN A 42 24.54 8.33 -5.57
CA GLN A 42 25.47 9.47 -5.64
C GLN A 42 26.85 9.17 -5.04
N TYR A 43 26.95 8.27 -4.09
CA TYR A 43 28.18 8.04 -3.32
C TYR A 43 28.80 6.67 -3.54
N ASP A 44 28.07 5.71 -4.13
CA ASP A 44 28.49 4.35 -4.34
C ASP A 44 28.35 3.88 -5.79
N ASP A 45 28.72 2.64 -6.07
CA ASP A 45 28.69 2.04 -7.39
C ASP A 45 27.31 1.44 -7.76
N SER A 46 27.22 0.95 -8.99
CA SER A 46 25.99 0.33 -9.51
C SER A 46 25.61 -0.97 -8.81
N ALA A 47 26.56 -1.70 -8.24
CA ALA A 47 26.27 -2.92 -7.48
C ALA A 47 25.57 -2.59 -6.15
N SER A 48 26.03 -1.54 -5.48
CA SER A 48 25.40 -1.02 -4.25
C SER A 48 23.96 -0.52 -4.51
N VAL A 49 23.73 0.18 -5.63
CA VAL A 49 22.38 0.61 -6.03
C VAL A 49 21.48 -0.60 -6.29
N ALA A 50 21.99 -1.63 -6.97
CA ALA A 50 21.24 -2.87 -7.21
C ALA A 50 20.91 -3.58 -5.89
N ALA A 51 21.84 -3.61 -4.94
CA ALA A 51 21.65 -4.22 -3.62
C ALA A 51 20.51 -3.53 -2.84
N VAL A 52 20.50 -2.19 -2.79
CA VAL A 52 19.42 -1.41 -2.14
C VAL A 52 18.09 -1.61 -2.87
N ALA A 53 18.09 -1.63 -4.20
CA ALA A 53 16.87 -1.83 -4.98
C ALA A 53 16.23 -3.21 -4.68
N ILE A 54 17.02 -4.28 -4.70
CA ILE A 54 16.56 -5.64 -4.42
C ILE A 54 16.14 -5.78 -2.95
N GLY A 55 16.96 -5.31 -2.02
CA GLY A 55 16.68 -5.37 -0.60
C GLY A 55 15.42 -4.61 -0.20
N SER A 56 15.23 -3.40 -0.73
CA SER A 56 14.03 -2.60 -0.47
C SER A 56 12.77 -3.21 -1.08
N GLN A 57 12.86 -3.89 -2.23
CA GLN A 57 11.73 -4.62 -2.81
C GLN A 57 11.26 -5.76 -1.90
N VAL A 58 12.20 -6.52 -1.30
CA VAL A 58 11.88 -7.54 -0.30
C VAL A 58 11.19 -6.91 0.90
N MET A 59 11.74 -5.83 1.43
CA MET A 59 11.16 -5.14 2.60
C MET A 59 9.80 -4.51 2.30
N GLN A 60 9.57 -3.98 1.11
CA GLN A 60 8.26 -3.48 0.67
C GLN A 60 7.21 -4.59 0.65
N THR A 61 7.57 -5.79 0.20
CA THR A 61 6.67 -6.95 0.20
C THR A 61 6.27 -7.32 1.63
N ILE A 62 7.22 -7.39 2.56
CA ILE A 62 6.95 -7.66 3.99
C ILE A 62 6.07 -6.56 4.59
N THR A 63 6.37 -5.30 4.31
CA THR A 63 5.59 -4.15 4.79
C THR A 63 4.17 -4.17 4.22
N GLY A 64 3.98 -4.55 2.96
CA GLY A 64 2.66 -4.72 2.34
C GLY A 64 1.81 -5.77 3.07
N ILE A 65 2.40 -6.92 3.43
CA ILE A 65 1.71 -7.95 4.22
C ILE A 65 1.30 -7.41 5.59
N ILE A 66 2.20 -6.69 6.27
CA ILE A 66 1.93 -6.08 7.58
C ILE A 66 0.78 -5.06 7.46
N LEU A 67 0.81 -4.20 6.45
CA LEU A 67 -0.24 -3.20 6.18
C LEU A 67 -1.59 -3.85 5.91
N GLY A 68 -1.63 -4.90 5.09
CA GLY A 68 -2.84 -5.65 4.80
C GLY A 68 -3.48 -6.20 6.09
N ILE A 69 -2.68 -6.87 6.95
CA ILE A 69 -3.17 -7.40 8.23
C ILE A 69 -3.59 -6.26 9.18
N THR A 70 -2.82 -5.17 9.22
CA THR A 70 -3.12 -3.98 10.05
C THR A 70 -4.44 -3.32 9.65
N THR A 71 -4.82 -3.37 8.37
CA THR A 71 -6.12 -2.88 7.91
C THR A 71 -7.28 -3.60 8.61
N GLY A 72 -7.15 -4.91 8.89
CA GLY A 72 -8.12 -5.65 9.71
C GLY A 72 -8.29 -5.05 11.11
N THR A 73 -7.20 -4.66 11.78
CA THR A 73 -7.24 -3.95 13.06
C THR A 73 -7.92 -2.59 12.93
N THR A 74 -7.54 -1.80 11.93
CA THR A 74 -8.12 -0.48 11.66
C THR A 74 -9.65 -0.56 11.49
N VAL A 75 -10.13 -1.52 10.71
CA VAL A 75 -11.56 -1.73 10.46
C VAL A 75 -12.30 -2.14 11.73
N LEU A 76 -11.78 -3.09 12.52
CA LEU A 76 -12.44 -3.52 13.76
C LEU A 76 -12.49 -2.41 14.80
N ILE A 77 -11.41 -1.64 14.96
CA ILE A 77 -11.39 -0.48 15.84
C ILE A 77 -12.41 0.56 15.36
N ALA A 78 -12.45 0.85 14.05
CA ALA A 78 -13.37 1.81 13.48
C ALA A 78 -14.84 1.40 13.69
N ILE A 79 -15.18 0.12 13.52
CA ILE A 79 -16.52 -0.41 13.79
C ILE A 79 -16.89 -0.22 15.28
N ALA A 80 -15.99 -0.58 16.19
CA ALA A 80 -16.22 -0.45 17.62
C ALA A 80 -16.34 1.04 18.05
N THR A 81 -15.51 1.91 17.48
CA THR A 81 -15.56 3.37 17.70
C THR A 81 -16.90 3.93 17.23
N GLY A 82 -17.36 3.54 16.04
CA GLY A 82 -18.67 3.94 15.52
C GLY A 82 -19.84 3.45 16.39
N ALA A 83 -19.74 2.24 16.92
CA ALA A 83 -20.70 1.68 17.85
C ALA A 83 -20.64 2.31 19.25
N LYS A 84 -19.65 3.16 19.54
CA LYS A 84 -19.37 3.74 20.87
C LYS A 84 -19.14 2.66 21.94
N ASP A 85 -18.56 1.52 21.54
CA ASP A 85 -18.20 0.42 22.45
C ASP A 85 -16.72 0.55 22.83
N ASP A 86 -16.43 1.42 23.79
CA ASP A 86 -15.09 1.72 24.28
C ASP A 86 -14.38 0.46 24.82
N ARG A 87 -15.13 -0.49 25.39
CA ARG A 87 -14.57 -1.74 25.90
C ARG A 87 -14.11 -2.65 24.76
N GLN A 88 -14.85 -2.69 23.65
CA GLN A 88 -14.46 -3.44 22.46
C GLN A 88 -13.27 -2.76 21.77
N VAL A 89 -13.22 -1.41 21.72
CA VAL A 89 -12.07 -0.66 21.22
C VAL A 89 -10.81 -1.04 22.01
N ALA A 90 -10.84 -0.92 23.36
CA ALA A 90 -9.71 -1.25 24.23
C ALA A 90 -9.24 -2.70 24.05
N SER A 91 -10.18 -3.65 24.05
CA SER A 91 -9.87 -5.07 23.86
C SER A 91 -9.28 -5.38 22.47
N THR A 92 -9.75 -4.68 21.42
CA THR A 92 -9.23 -4.85 20.06
C THR A 92 -7.81 -4.30 19.95
N ILE A 93 -7.53 -3.12 20.52
CA ILE A 93 -6.19 -2.54 20.60
C ILE A 93 -5.25 -3.51 21.32
N GLY A 94 -5.60 -3.95 22.51
CA GLY A 94 -4.75 -4.84 23.31
C GLY A 94 -4.48 -6.19 22.64
N SER A 95 -5.51 -6.78 22.02
CA SER A 95 -5.36 -8.02 21.24
C SER A 95 -4.49 -7.83 20.00
N SER A 96 -4.60 -6.67 19.32
CA SER A 96 -3.76 -6.33 18.15
C SER A 96 -2.31 -6.16 18.56
N VAL A 97 -2.02 -5.47 19.66
CA VAL A 97 -0.64 -5.35 20.17
C VAL A 97 0.00 -6.72 20.37
N TRP A 98 -0.71 -7.66 21.04
CA TRP A 98 -0.23 -9.03 21.22
C TRP A 98 -0.03 -9.78 19.91
N LEU A 99 -1.03 -9.75 19.03
CA LEU A 99 -0.99 -10.45 17.74
C LEU A 99 0.20 -9.98 16.91
N PHE A 100 0.36 -8.67 16.77
CA PHE A 100 1.42 -8.11 15.94
C PHE A 100 2.82 -8.20 16.58
N SER A 101 2.91 -8.25 17.91
CA SER A 101 4.17 -8.60 18.58
C SER A 101 4.62 -10.01 18.20
N ILE A 102 3.70 -10.98 18.20
CA ILE A 102 4.00 -12.35 17.75
C ILE A 102 4.38 -12.37 16.26
N ILE A 103 3.57 -11.73 15.41
CA ILE A 103 3.85 -11.65 13.96
C ILE A 103 5.22 -11.01 13.72
N GLY A 104 5.52 -9.91 14.40
CA GLY A 104 6.79 -9.21 14.26
C GLY A 104 7.99 -10.07 14.67
N ILE A 105 7.89 -10.77 15.80
CA ILE A 105 8.94 -11.70 16.27
C ILE A 105 9.13 -12.84 15.24
N VAL A 106 8.06 -13.46 14.79
CA VAL A 106 8.12 -14.57 13.82
C VAL A 106 8.71 -14.08 12.50
N LEU A 107 8.25 -12.95 11.98
CA LEU A 107 8.81 -12.37 10.73
C LEU A 107 10.29 -12.01 10.89
N THR A 108 10.68 -11.39 12.00
CA THR A 108 12.10 -11.09 12.29
C THR A 108 12.94 -12.37 12.27
N LEU A 109 12.51 -13.41 13.01
CA LEU A 109 13.23 -14.67 13.06
C LEU A 109 13.34 -15.34 11.68
N VAL A 110 12.23 -15.41 10.94
CA VAL A 110 12.22 -15.99 9.58
C VAL A 110 13.16 -15.20 8.66
N MET A 111 13.06 -13.88 8.65
CA MET A 111 13.86 -13.04 7.75
C MET A 111 15.34 -13.07 8.11
N VAL A 112 15.70 -13.05 9.41
CA VAL A 112 17.09 -13.16 9.87
C VAL A 112 17.67 -14.53 9.55
N LEU A 113 16.91 -15.63 9.74
CA LEU A 113 17.40 -16.99 9.47
C LEU A 113 17.52 -17.31 7.97
N PHE A 114 16.70 -16.69 7.14
CA PHE A 114 16.63 -17.00 5.71
C PHE A 114 17.11 -15.87 4.79
N HIS A 115 17.73 -14.80 5.30
CA HIS A 115 18.18 -13.65 4.49
C HIS A 115 19.10 -14.06 3.33
N ASP A 116 20.02 -15.01 3.53
CA ASP A 116 20.89 -15.54 2.48
C ASP A 116 20.11 -16.24 1.35
N ARG A 117 19.13 -17.06 1.74
CA ARG A 117 18.29 -17.79 0.76
C ARG A 117 17.36 -16.84 0.01
N ILE A 118 16.83 -15.82 0.71
CA ILE A 118 15.97 -14.79 0.11
C ILE A 118 16.78 -14.02 -0.93
N SER A 119 17.99 -13.56 -0.60
CA SER A 119 18.88 -12.86 -1.53
C SER A 119 19.20 -13.72 -2.76
N SER A 120 19.46 -15.00 -2.58
CA SER A 120 19.70 -15.95 -3.68
C SER A 120 18.43 -16.18 -4.53
N LEU A 121 17.25 -16.28 -3.90
CA LEU A 121 15.97 -16.44 -4.59
C LEU A 121 15.61 -15.23 -5.46
N MET A 122 16.06 -14.05 -5.04
CA MET A 122 15.89 -12.82 -5.83
C MET A 122 16.81 -12.75 -7.05
N HIS A 123 17.62 -13.78 -7.32
CA HIS A 123 18.60 -13.80 -8.42
C HIS A 123 19.52 -12.58 -8.41
N THR A 124 19.94 -12.20 -7.20
CA THR A 124 20.85 -11.06 -7.00
C THR A 124 22.15 -11.27 -7.75
N PRO A 125 22.65 -10.28 -8.54
CA PRO A 125 23.97 -10.36 -9.17
C PRO A 125 25.07 -10.66 -8.16
N THR A 126 26.10 -11.38 -8.58
CA THR A 126 27.21 -11.80 -7.70
C THR A 126 27.91 -10.63 -7.04
N GLU A 127 28.06 -9.52 -7.76
CA GLU A 127 28.70 -8.29 -7.30
C GLU A 127 27.89 -7.57 -6.21
N ALA A 128 26.55 -7.69 -6.24
CA ALA A 128 25.64 -7.07 -5.28
C ALA A 128 25.22 -8.02 -4.13
N MET A 129 25.62 -9.28 -4.18
CA MET A 129 25.10 -10.33 -3.28
C MET A 129 25.34 -10.03 -1.81
N GLU A 130 26.58 -9.71 -1.43
CA GLU A 130 26.95 -9.49 -0.02
C GLU A 130 26.27 -8.23 0.54
N ASP A 131 26.19 -7.17 -0.25
CA ASP A 131 25.52 -5.93 0.13
C ASP A 131 24.00 -6.14 0.27
N THR A 132 23.39 -6.92 -0.62
CA THR A 132 21.96 -7.28 -0.52
C THR A 132 21.67 -8.08 0.75
N LYS A 133 22.52 -9.06 1.08
CA LYS A 133 22.38 -9.84 2.33
C LYS A 133 22.48 -8.94 3.56
N SER A 134 23.49 -8.07 3.60
CA SER A 134 23.70 -7.12 4.69
C SER A 134 22.52 -6.17 4.85
N TYR A 135 22.00 -5.63 3.73
CA TYR A 135 20.83 -4.77 3.72
C TYR A 135 19.59 -5.49 4.28
N ILE A 136 19.28 -6.68 3.75
CA ILE A 136 18.14 -7.47 4.21
C ILE A 136 18.28 -7.86 5.68
N LEU A 137 19.47 -8.27 6.12
CA LEU A 137 19.72 -8.64 7.52
C LEU A 137 19.48 -7.47 8.48
N VAL A 138 20.04 -6.31 8.20
CA VAL A 138 19.86 -5.10 9.03
C VAL A 138 18.40 -4.68 9.07
N CYS A 139 17.72 -4.61 7.93
CA CYS A 139 16.30 -4.30 7.87
C CYS A 139 15.44 -5.35 8.60
N SER A 140 15.83 -6.62 8.54
CA SER A 140 15.12 -7.73 9.23
C SER A 140 15.12 -7.55 10.74
N VAL A 141 16.23 -7.12 11.33
CA VAL A 141 16.29 -6.78 12.77
C VAL A 141 15.34 -5.63 13.11
N GLY A 142 15.12 -4.72 12.16
CA GLY A 142 14.20 -3.59 12.30
C GLY A 142 12.72 -3.90 12.13
N ILE A 143 12.33 -5.13 11.73
CA ILE A 143 10.92 -5.49 11.43
C ILE A 143 10.00 -5.21 12.62
N LEU A 144 10.43 -5.42 13.85
CA LEU A 144 9.63 -5.12 15.04
C LEU A 144 9.23 -3.65 15.13
N PHE A 145 10.11 -2.73 14.75
CA PHE A 145 9.81 -1.29 14.71
C PHE A 145 8.83 -0.97 13.58
N ILE A 146 9.01 -1.59 12.41
CA ILE A 146 8.11 -1.43 11.26
C ILE A 146 6.72 -1.93 11.61
N VAL A 147 6.59 -3.12 12.19
CA VAL A 147 5.32 -3.70 12.64
C VAL A 147 4.67 -2.80 13.69
N GLY A 148 5.40 -2.45 14.73
CA GLY A 148 4.88 -1.63 15.83
C GLY A 148 4.39 -0.27 15.35
N TYR A 149 5.16 0.40 14.50
CA TYR A 149 4.79 1.66 13.89
C TYR A 149 3.49 1.56 13.07
N ASN A 150 3.38 0.54 12.19
CA ASN A 150 2.21 0.35 11.35
C ASN A 150 0.95 0.03 12.18
N VAL A 151 1.08 -0.74 13.26
CA VAL A 151 -0.02 -1.03 14.17
C VAL A 151 -0.50 0.23 14.88
N VAL A 152 0.41 1.06 15.40
CA VAL A 152 0.05 2.34 16.03
C VAL A 152 -0.67 3.25 15.04
N CYS A 153 -0.16 3.38 13.81
CA CYS A 153 -0.83 4.14 12.75
C CYS A 153 -2.21 3.57 12.40
N GLY A 154 -2.35 2.23 12.37
CA GLY A 154 -3.62 1.56 12.13
C GLY A 154 -4.64 1.82 13.23
N ILE A 155 -4.22 1.79 14.49
CA ILE A 155 -5.05 2.13 15.66
C ILE A 155 -5.55 3.57 15.56
N LEU A 156 -4.65 4.52 15.34
CA LEU A 156 -5.00 5.95 15.21
C LEU A 156 -5.99 6.19 14.07
N ARG A 157 -5.76 5.58 12.91
CA ARG A 157 -6.69 5.66 11.77
C ARG A 157 -8.06 5.09 12.12
N GLY A 158 -8.13 3.94 12.80
CA GLY A 158 -9.38 3.34 13.25
C GLY A 158 -10.18 4.25 14.19
N LEU A 159 -9.48 5.00 15.04
CA LEU A 159 -10.07 6.01 15.95
C LEU A 159 -10.47 7.31 15.24
N GLY A 160 -10.16 7.47 13.93
CA GLY A 160 -10.49 8.69 13.17
C GLY A 160 -9.36 9.72 13.11
N ASP A 161 -8.14 9.37 13.54
CA ASP A 161 -6.98 10.27 13.48
C ASP A 161 -6.05 9.87 12.32
N SER A 162 -6.16 10.56 11.18
CA SER A 162 -5.25 10.43 10.03
C SER A 162 -4.09 11.43 10.04
N LYS A 163 -4.17 12.48 10.87
CA LYS A 163 -3.16 13.55 10.91
C LYS A 163 -1.92 13.16 11.71
N THR A 164 -2.13 12.51 12.85
CA THR A 164 -1.01 12.11 13.71
C THR A 164 -0.06 11.13 13.02
N PRO A 165 -0.52 10.06 12.31
CA PRO A 165 0.36 9.24 11.48
C PRO A 165 1.17 10.02 10.45
N LEU A 166 0.61 11.07 9.82
CA LEU A 166 1.33 11.90 8.87
C LEU A 166 2.57 12.57 9.49
N TYR A 167 2.44 13.09 10.72
CA TYR A 167 3.60 13.69 11.40
C TYR A 167 4.70 12.68 11.71
N PHE A 168 4.32 11.46 12.05
CA PHE A 168 5.29 10.39 12.31
C PHE A 168 6.03 9.97 11.03
N VAL A 169 5.30 9.83 9.89
CA VAL A 169 5.92 9.55 8.59
C VAL A 169 6.84 10.69 8.18
N GLY A 170 6.39 11.95 8.30
CA GLY A 170 7.20 13.10 7.95
C GLY A 170 8.51 13.16 8.74
N LEU A 171 8.44 12.89 10.04
CA LEU A 171 9.63 12.83 10.90
C LEU A 171 10.55 11.66 10.51
N ALA A 172 9.98 10.47 10.25
CA ALA A 172 10.76 9.31 9.78
C ALA A 172 11.50 9.64 8.48
N CYS A 173 10.81 10.27 7.52
CA CYS A 173 11.39 10.68 6.24
C CYS A 173 12.58 11.63 6.42
N ILE A 174 12.44 12.65 7.25
CA ILE A 174 13.52 13.61 7.52
C ILE A 174 14.72 12.90 8.18
N ILE A 175 14.48 12.09 9.21
CA ILE A 175 15.54 11.37 9.92
C ILE A 175 16.27 10.41 8.97
N ASN A 176 15.53 9.65 8.14
CA ASN A 176 16.12 8.72 7.19
C ASN A 176 17.02 9.47 6.20
N ILE A 177 16.52 10.50 5.51
CA ILE A 177 17.31 11.26 4.52
C ILE A 177 18.57 11.84 5.15
N VAL A 178 18.47 12.42 6.35
CA VAL A 178 19.63 12.96 7.05
C VAL A 178 20.63 11.86 7.38
N LEU A 179 20.17 10.72 7.88
CA LEU A 179 21.03 9.59 8.21
C LEU A 179 21.65 8.94 6.96
N ASP A 180 20.94 8.89 5.83
CA ASP A 180 21.50 8.41 4.57
C ASP A 180 22.71 9.27 4.13
N PHE A 181 22.58 10.60 4.14
CA PHE A 181 23.70 11.47 3.81
C PHE A 181 24.86 11.32 4.79
N ILE A 182 24.60 11.06 6.06
CA ILE A 182 25.64 10.84 7.07
C ILE A 182 26.28 9.45 6.90
N LEU A 183 25.49 8.38 6.87
CA LEU A 183 26.01 7.00 6.91
C LEU A 183 26.54 6.55 5.55
N VAL A 184 25.86 6.88 4.47
CA VAL A 184 26.28 6.56 3.10
C VAL A 184 27.26 7.62 2.59
N GLY A 185 26.92 8.92 2.72
CA GLY A 185 27.73 10.00 2.15
C GLY A 185 29.02 10.28 2.92
N ALA A 186 28.98 10.40 4.26
CA ALA A 186 30.16 10.78 5.07
C ALA A 186 30.93 9.57 5.60
N PHE A 187 30.23 8.51 6.03
CA PHE A 187 30.88 7.31 6.58
C PHE A 187 31.14 6.21 5.54
N HIS A 188 30.63 6.35 4.30
CA HIS A 188 30.79 5.40 3.20
C HIS A 188 30.39 3.95 3.55
N LEU A 189 29.27 3.80 4.30
CA LEU A 189 28.76 2.49 4.71
C LEU A 189 27.88 1.81 3.63
N GLY A 190 27.73 2.43 2.47
CA GLY A 190 27.00 1.89 1.32
C GLY A 190 25.57 1.43 1.64
N PRO A 191 25.13 0.30 1.05
CA PRO A 191 23.81 -0.27 1.30
C PRO A 191 23.50 -0.57 2.77
N THR A 192 24.50 -0.99 3.54
CA THR A 192 24.36 -1.23 4.98
C THR A 192 24.04 0.08 5.73
N GLY A 193 24.65 1.20 5.32
CA GLY A 193 24.36 2.53 5.86
C GLY A 193 22.90 2.95 5.61
N ALA A 194 22.39 2.76 4.39
CA ALA A 194 21.00 3.01 4.05
C ALA A 194 20.02 2.14 4.87
N ALA A 195 20.33 0.87 5.05
CA ALA A 195 19.53 -0.04 5.89
C ALA A 195 19.49 0.43 7.37
N ILE A 196 20.63 0.84 7.93
CA ILE A 196 20.70 1.39 9.30
C ILE A 196 19.90 2.68 9.42
N ALA A 197 19.99 3.59 8.43
CA ALA A 197 19.21 4.82 8.39
C ALA A 197 17.71 4.54 8.42
N THR A 198 17.26 3.62 7.57
CA THR A 198 15.86 3.17 7.49
C THR A 198 15.36 2.59 8.80
N VAL A 199 16.09 1.64 9.40
CA VAL A 199 15.70 0.99 10.68
C VAL A 199 15.68 2.00 11.81
N THR A 200 16.69 2.89 11.88
CA THR A 200 16.76 3.94 12.91
C THR A 200 15.60 4.92 12.78
N ALA A 201 15.30 5.39 11.58
CA ALA A 201 14.17 6.29 11.33
C ALA A 201 12.83 5.66 11.76
N GLN A 202 12.60 4.38 11.43
CA GLN A 202 11.41 3.64 11.86
C GLN A 202 11.37 3.43 13.38
N GLY A 203 12.51 3.10 14.00
CA GLY A 203 12.60 2.91 15.45
C GLY A 203 12.33 4.20 16.24
N VAL A 204 12.88 5.31 15.78
CA VAL A 204 12.61 6.65 16.39
C VAL A 204 11.15 7.01 16.22
N SER A 205 10.58 6.86 15.02
CA SER A 205 9.17 7.16 14.77
C SER A 205 8.24 6.28 15.60
N PHE A 206 8.52 5.00 15.72
CA PHE A 206 7.77 4.09 16.59
C PHE A 206 7.82 4.52 18.05
N THR A 207 9.02 4.84 18.55
CA THR A 207 9.22 5.30 19.94
C THR A 207 8.45 6.58 20.21
N ILE A 208 8.50 7.55 19.29
CA ILE A 208 7.75 8.81 19.40
C ILE A 208 6.25 8.55 19.35
N ALA A 209 5.79 7.65 18.48
CA ALA A 209 4.39 7.26 18.37
C ALA A 209 3.88 6.64 19.69
N LEU A 210 4.66 5.76 20.32
CA LEU A 210 4.33 5.18 21.63
C LEU A 210 4.31 6.24 22.74
N CYS A 211 5.33 7.11 22.80
CA CYS A 211 5.37 8.21 23.77
C CYS A 211 4.19 9.15 23.60
N PHE A 212 3.80 9.44 22.37
CA PHE A 212 2.64 10.25 22.06
C PHE A 212 1.35 9.59 22.57
N LEU A 213 1.13 8.30 22.27
CA LEU A 213 -0.04 7.58 22.75
C LEU A 213 -0.08 7.51 24.29
N TYR A 214 1.07 7.27 24.91
CA TYR A 214 1.16 7.22 26.38
C TYR A 214 0.83 8.57 27.03
N ARG A 215 1.33 9.68 26.48
CA ARG A 215 1.06 11.03 27.01
C ARG A 215 -0.35 11.52 26.73
N ARG A 216 -0.88 11.21 25.54
CA ARG A 216 -2.22 11.64 25.13
C ARG A 216 -3.30 10.86 25.88
N GLY A 217 -3.05 9.57 26.15
CA GLY A 217 -4.08 8.65 26.61
C GLY A 217 -5.15 8.38 25.55
N PHE A 218 -6.11 7.60 25.89
CA PHE A 218 -7.34 7.36 25.12
C PHE A 218 -8.51 8.03 25.82
N HIS A 219 -9.59 8.31 25.09
CA HIS A 219 -10.85 8.84 25.68
C HIS A 219 -11.61 7.80 26.50
N PHE A 220 -11.16 6.54 26.46
CA PHE A 220 -11.70 5.40 27.20
C PHE A 220 -10.64 4.81 28.12
N GLU A 221 -11.08 4.04 29.10
CA GLU A 221 -10.16 3.35 30.00
C GLU A 221 -9.38 2.27 29.25
N PHE A 222 -8.06 2.45 29.15
CA PHE A 222 -7.14 1.46 28.60
C PHE A 222 -6.07 1.13 29.64
N THR A 223 -6.02 -0.12 30.05
CA THR A 223 -5.12 -0.60 31.09
C THR A 223 -4.17 -1.67 30.54
N ARG A 224 -3.07 -1.92 31.24
CA ARG A 224 -2.15 -3.01 30.89
C ARG A 224 -2.84 -4.39 30.88
N ARG A 225 -3.98 -4.54 31.59
CA ARG A 225 -4.78 -5.79 31.61
C ARG A 225 -5.51 -6.03 30.28
N ASP A 226 -5.73 -5.00 29.49
CA ASP A 226 -6.35 -5.11 28.16
C ASP A 226 -5.36 -5.66 27.13
N ILE A 227 -4.04 -5.51 27.37
CA ILE A 227 -2.97 -6.06 26.51
C ILE A 227 -2.89 -7.57 26.76
N ARG A 228 -3.81 -8.31 26.17
CA ARG A 228 -3.86 -9.77 26.25
C ARG A 228 -4.34 -10.37 24.93
N LEU A 229 -3.88 -11.58 24.66
CA LEU A 229 -4.32 -12.31 23.47
C LEU A 229 -5.80 -12.71 23.63
N ASN A 230 -6.66 -12.07 22.85
CA ASN A 230 -8.04 -12.50 22.68
C ASN A 230 -8.16 -13.28 21.37
N ARG A 231 -8.29 -14.61 21.45
CA ARG A 231 -8.34 -15.50 20.28
C ARG A 231 -9.46 -15.12 19.31
N ILE A 232 -10.62 -14.66 19.80
CA ILE A 232 -11.76 -14.28 18.97
C ILE A 232 -11.44 -13.01 18.19
N LEU A 233 -10.91 -11.98 18.86
CA LEU A 233 -10.55 -10.71 18.22
C LEU A 233 -9.35 -10.89 17.28
N SER A 234 -8.32 -11.62 17.69
CA SER A 234 -7.17 -11.94 16.83
C SER A 234 -7.60 -12.69 15.56
N LYS A 235 -8.51 -13.68 15.69
CA LYS A 235 -9.09 -14.38 14.54
C LYS A 235 -9.86 -13.41 13.63
N ARG A 236 -10.65 -12.49 14.18
CA ARG A 236 -11.35 -11.47 13.39
C ARG A 236 -10.38 -10.53 12.64
N VAL A 237 -9.33 -10.06 13.33
CA VAL A 237 -8.27 -9.24 12.69
C VAL A 237 -7.66 -9.99 11.51
N LEU A 238 -7.27 -11.26 11.70
CA LEU A 238 -6.69 -12.07 10.63
C LEU A 238 -7.69 -12.38 9.52
N THR A 239 -8.95 -12.68 9.84
CA THR A 239 -10.00 -12.95 8.84
C THR A 239 -10.26 -11.73 7.95
N LEU A 240 -10.09 -10.52 8.48
CA LEU A 240 -10.22 -9.28 7.70
C LEU A 240 -8.91 -8.89 7.00
N GLY A 241 -7.79 -8.99 7.70
CA GLY A 241 -6.52 -8.50 7.19
C GLY A 241 -5.79 -9.47 6.26
N ALA A 242 -5.85 -10.79 6.52
CA ALA A 242 -5.15 -11.76 5.69
C ALA A 242 -5.64 -11.80 4.23
N PRO A 243 -6.94 -11.72 3.93
CA PRO A 243 -7.39 -11.61 2.55
C PRO A 243 -6.83 -10.36 1.84
N ILE A 244 -6.76 -9.22 2.52
CA ILE A 244 -6.20 -7.98 1.95
C ILE A 244 -4.71 -8.17 1.66
N ALA A 245 -3.95 -8.67 2.63
CA ALA A 245 -2.52 -8.93 2.47
C ALA A 245 -2.24 -9.93 1.32
N LEU A 246 -3.04 -11.01 1.24
CA LEU A 246 -2.91 -12.00 0.18
C LEU A 246 -3.27 -11.43 -1.19
N GLN A 247 -4.32 -10.61 -1.27
CA GLN A 247 -4.71 -9.91 -2.49
C GLN A 247 -3.56 -9.05 -3.01
N ASP A 248 -2.97 -8.20 -2.14
CA ASP A 248 -1.86 -7.31 -2.52
C ASP A 248 -0.62 -8.10 -2.96
N ALA A 249 -0.26 -9.15 -2.23
CA ALA A 249 0.85 -10.01 -2.58
C ALA A 249 0.66 -10.69 -3.95
N LEU A 250 -0.54 -11.24 -4.23
CA LEU A 250 -0.83 -11.91 -5.50
C LEU A 250 -0.96 -10.93 -6.67
N ILE A 251 -1.43 -9.71 -6.45
CA ILE A 251 -1.40 -8.64 -7.46
C ILE A 251 0.06 -8.30 -7.81
N ASN A 252 0.96 -8.18 -6.83
CA ASN A 252 2.38 -7.96 -7.10
C ASN A 252 3.01 -9.10 -7.89
N VAL A 253 2.66 -10.37 -7.58
CA VAL A 253 3.08 -11.52 -8.39
C VAL A 253 2.59 -11.40 -9.83
N SER A 254 1.37 -10.90 -10.06
CA SER A 254 0.84 -10.69 -11.41
C SER A 254 1.63 -9.67 -12.22
N PHE A 255 2.10 -8.59 -11.59
CA PHE A 255 3.00 -7.64 -12.24
C PHE A 255 4.31 -8.30 -12.66
N LEU A 256 4.90 -9.14 -11.80
CA LEU A 256 6.12 -9.90 -12.16
C LEU A 256 5.89 -10.82 -13.37
N ILE A 257 4.75 -11.51 -13.42
CA ILE A 257 4.40 -12.36 -14.56
C ILE A 257 4.27 -11.52 -15.85
N ILE A 258 3.62 -10.37 -15.78
CA ILE A 258 3.49 -9.46 -16.93
C ILE A 258 4.86 -8.94 -17.36
N THR A 259 5.74 -8.60 -16.42
CA THR A 259 7.12 -8.20 -16.72
C THR A 259 7.88 -9.30 -17.46
N VAL A 260 7.72 -10.57 -17.05
CA VAL A 260 8.33 -11.73 -17.75
C VAL A 260 7.79 -11.84 -19.19
N ILE A 261 6.49 -11.65 -19.42
CA ILE A 261 5.90 -11.65 -20.77
C ILE A 261 6.49 -10.54 -21.61
N VAL A 262 6.59 -9.31 -21.09
CA VAL A 262 7.11 -8.14 -21.82
C VAL A 262 8.62 -8.26 -22.08
N ASN A 263 9.38 -8.88 -21.19
CA ASN A 263 10.82 -9.12 -21.39
C ASN A 263 11.10 -9.98 -22.62
N GLN A 264 10.17 -10.86 -23.01
CA GLN A 264 10.30 -11.66 -24.24
C GLN A 264 10.11 -10.81 -25.52
N MET A 265 9.48 -9.64 -25.41
CA MET A 265 9.31 -8.69 -26.52
C MET A 265 10.54 -7.82 -26.77
N GLY A 266 11.56 -7.88 -25.91
CA GLY A 266 12.84 -7.21 -26.05
C GLY A 266 13.09 -6.05 -25.08
N VAL A 267 14.31 -5.51 -25.15
CA VAL A 267 14.83 -4.53 -24.17
C VAL A 267 14.01 -3.23 -24.16
N ILE A 268 13.61 -2.74 -25.32
CA ILE A 268 12.83 -1.48 -25.44
C ILE A 268 11.47 -1.67 -24.76
N ALA A 269 10.78 -2.79 -24.99
CA ALA A 269 9.49 -3.10 -24.38
C ALA A 269 9.60 -3.22 -22.84
N SER A 270 10.63 -3.93 -22.37
CA SER A 270 10.91 -4.07 -20.94
C SER A 270 11.18 -2.72 -20.27
N ALA A 271 12.03 -1.88 -20.86
CA ALA A 271 12.31 -0.54 -20.36
C ALA A 271 11.04 0.34 -20.35
N SER A 272 10.22 0.24 -21.41
CA SER A 272 8.96 0.99 -21.54
C SER A 272 7.95 0.59 -20.46
N LEU A 273 7.78 -0.70 -20.19
CA LEU A 273 6.94 -1.18 -19.09
C LEU A 273 7.43 -0.62 -17.77
N GLY A 274 8.72 -0.69 -17.48
CA GLY A 274 9.30 -0.18 -16.21
C GLY A 274 9.08 1.33 -16.01
N VAL A 275 9.10 2.13 -17.09
CA VAL A 275 8.76 3.56 -17.05
C VAL A 275 7.29 3.73 -16.69
N VAL A 276 6.38 3.01 -17.36
CA VAL A 276 4.94 3.14 -17.11
C VAL A 276 4.56 2.66 -15.72
N GLU A 277 5.16 1.59 -15.22
CA GLU A 277 4.91 1.11 -13.83
C GLU A 277 5.21 2.20 -12.80
N LYS A 278 6.30 2.96 -12.97
CA LYS A 278 6.61 4.08 -12.07
C LYS A 278 5.56 5.19 -12.14
N ILE A 279 5.10 5.54 -13.34
CA ILE A 279 4.02 6.53 -13.53
C ILE A 279 2.75 6.06 -12.82
N ILE A 280 2.39 4.78 -12.98
CA ILE A 280 1.19 4.19 -12.39
C ILE A 280 1.23 4.21 -10.87
N VAL A 281 2.38 3.90 -10.26
CA VAL A 281 2.52 3.96 -8.79
C VAL A 281 2.11 5.34 -8.27
N PHE A 282 2.61 6.43 -8.87
CA PHE A 282 2.22 7.79 -8.47
C PHE A 282 0.76 8.11 -8.80
N ALA A 283 0.27 7.68 -9.96
CA ALA A 283 -1.12 7.89 -10.37
C ALA A 283 -2.13 7.21 -9.45
N MET A 284 -1.75 6.09 -8.83
CA MET A 284 -2.63 5.32 -7.93
C MET A 284 -2.63 5.83 -6.48
N LEU A 285 -1.68 6.68 -6.05
CA LEU A 285 -1.63 7.19 -4.67
C LEU A 285 -2.93 7.91 -4.24
N PRO A 286 -3.52 8.84 -5.04
CA PRO A 286 -4.75 9.51 -4.64
C PRO A 286 -5.95 8.56 -4.55
N PRO A 287 -6.27 7.69 -5.54
CA PRO A 287 -7.33 6.70 -5.42
C PRO A 287 -7.16 5.76 -4.22
N MET A 288 -5.93 5.31 -3.93
CA MET A 288 -5.63 4.47 -2.76
C MET A 288 -5.87 5.19 -1.44
N ALA A 289 -5.48 6.45 -1.33
CA ALA A 289 -5.72 7.24 -0.12
C ALA A 289 -7.22 7.49 0.12
N ILE A 290 -7.95 7.81 -0.94
CA ILE A 290 -9.41 7.99 -0.89
C ILE A 290 -10.09 6.68 -0.50
N SER A 291 -9.71 5.56 -1.11
CA SER A 291 -10.29 4.26 -0.81
C SER A 291 -10.05 3.84 0.65
N SER A 292 -8.86 4.09 1.18
CA SER A 292 -8.55 3.83 2.60
C SER A 292 -9.41 4.68 3.55
N ALA A 293 -9.67 5.93 3.17
CA ALA A 293 -10.58 6.80 3.90
C ALA A 293 -12.03 6.29 3.82
N VAL A 294 -12.47 5.81 2.65
CA VAL A 294 -13.79 5.16 2.48
C VAL A 294 -13.91 3.93 3.38
N ALA A 295 -12.87 3.09 3.47
CA ALA A 295 -12.90 1.90 4.34
C ALA A 295 -13.13 2.29 5.81
N THR A 296 -12.33 3.21 6.33
CA THR A 296 -12.41 3.63 7.73
C THR A 296 -13.73 4.36 8.05
N MET A 297 -14.14 5.27 7.16
CA MET A 297 -15.39 6.00 7.33
C MET A 297 -16.61 5.09 7.21
N THR A 298 -16.59 4.13 6.28
CA THR A 298 -17.63 3.09 6.18
C THR A 298 -17.68 2.25 7.44
N ALA A 299 -16.54 1.82 7.98
CA ALA A 299 -16.46 1.01 9.18
C ALA A 299 -17.06 1.72 10.41
N GLN A 300 -16.74 3.00 10.65
CA GLN A 300 -17.35 3.76 11.74
C GLN A 300 -18.87 3.94 11.55
N ASN A 301 -19.31 4.27 10.34
CA ASN A 301 -20.73 4.43 10.04
C ASN A 301 -21.49 3.09 10.11
N PHE A 302 -20.84 1.99 9.74
CA PHE A 302 -21.39 0.64 9.92
C PHE A 302 -21.60 0.30 11.39
N GLY A 303 -20.59 0.55 12.24
CA GLY A 303 -20.72 0.38 13.68
C GLY A 303 -21.81 1.25 14.31
N ALA A 304 -22.00 2.46 13.79
CA ALA A 304 -23.08 3.38 14.23
C ALA A 304 -24.47 3.07 13.63
N GLY A 305 -24.60 2.07 12.72
CA GLY A 305 -25.86 1.75 12.06
C GLY A 305 -26.31 2.77 11.01
N LEU A 306 -25.42 3.66 10.54
CA LEU A 306 -25.73 4.77 9.64
C LEU A 306 -25.60 4.38 8.15
N ILE A 307 -26.44 3.46 7.68
CA ILE A 307 -26.37 2.87 6.32
C ILE A 307 -26.45 3.93 5.21
N GLN A 308 -27.33 4.92 5.34
CA GLN A 308 -27.45 5.99 4.34
C GLN A 308 -26.15 6.79 4.23
N ARG A 309 -25.46 7.01 5.35
CA ARG A 309 -24.21 7.73 5.39
C ARG A 309 -23.07 6.93 4.79
N MET A 310 -23.03 5.59 4.99
CA MET A 310 -22.11 4.68 4.31
C MET A 310 -22.24 4.76 2.79
N ASN A 311 -23.48 4.75 2.26
CA ASN A 311 -23.72 4.88 0.83
C ASN A 311 -23.25 6.23 0.27
N LYS A 312 -23.48 7.33 1.02
CA LYS A 312 -22.94 8.64 0.65
C LYS A 312 -21.42 8.68 0.67
N CYS A 313 -20.80 7.96 1.61
CA CYS A 313 -19.34 7.84 1.70
C CYS A 313 -18.77 7.13 0.45
N LEU A 314 -19.37 6.01 0.03
CA LEU A 314 -18.99 5.31 -1.19
C LEU A 314 -19.09 6.21 -2.43
N LEU A 315 -20.23 6.88 -2.61
CA LEU A 315 -20.46 7.76 -3.78
C LEU A 315 -19.49 8.95 -3.78
N SER A 316 -19.24 9.58 -2.63
CA SER A 316 -18.29 10.68 -2.51
C SER A 316 -16.87 10.22 -2.79
N GLY A 317 -16.50 9.03 -2.29
CA GLY A 317 -15.19 8.42 -2.55
C GLY A 317 -14.97 8.15 -4.04
N ILE A 318 -15.96 7.53 -4.70
CA ILE A 318 -15.92 7.32 -6.15
C ILE A 318 -15.78 8.65 -6.88
N GLY A 319 -16.58 9.67 -6.53
CA GLY A 319 -16.51 10.99 -7.17
C GLY A 319 -15.13 11.64 -7.06
N PHE A 320 -14.50 11.61 -5.87
CA PHE A 320 -13.15 12.16 -5.69
C PHE A 320 -12.07 11.32 -6.39
N ALA A 321 -12.14 10.01 -6.32
CA ALA A 321 -11.19 9.13 -7.00
C ALA A 321 -11.27 9.29 -8.53
N LEU A 322 -12.50 9.46 -9.08
CA LEU A 322 -12.73 9.70 -10.49
C LEU A 322 -12.10 11.02 -10.98
N ILE A 323 -12.11 12.08 -10.18
CA ILE A 323 -11.47 13.34 -10.56
C ILE A 323 -9.99 13.10 -10.87
N PHE A 324 -9.28 12.38 -10.01
CA PHE A 324 -7.88 12.04 -10.23
C PHE A 324 -7.71 11.03 -11.37
N GLY A 325 -8.50 9.96 -11.40
CA GLY A 325 -8.44 8.96 -12.45
C GLY A 325 -8.70 9.54 -13.84
N LEU A 326 -9.70 10.42 -13.99
CA LEU A 326 -10.00 11.13 -15.23
C LEU A 326 -8.86 12.10 -15.60
N SER A 327 -8.32 12.84 -14.63
CA SER A 327 -7.22 13.77 -14.89
C SER A 327 -6.00 13.05 -15.45
N VAL A 328 -5.61 11.91 -14.82
CA VAL A 328 -4.49 11.09 -15.29
C VAL A 328 -4.80 10.48 -16.66
N CYS A 329 -6.02 9.94 -16.85
CA CYS A 329 -6.44 9.35 -18.12
C CYS A 329 -6.38 10.40 -19.24
N LEU A 330 -7.03 11.55 -19.07
CA LEU A 330 -7.03 12.62 -20.08
C LEU A 330 -5.60 13.09 -20.39
N TYR A 331 -4.78 13.34 -19.37
CA TYR A 331 -3.40 13.74 -19.58
C TYR A 331 -2.62 12.69 -20.38
N SER A 332 -2.76 11.41 -20.03
CA SER A 332 -2.10 10.29 -20.70
C SER A 332 -2.62 10.04 -22.13
N GLN A 333 -3.86 10.43 -22.45
CA GLN A 333 -4.38 10.33 -23.82
C GLN A 333 -3.80 11.41 -24.74
N PHE A 334 -3.67 12.65 -24.25
CA PHE A 334 -3.27 13.77 -25.07
C PHE A 334 -1.76 14.05 -25.06
N LEU A 335 -1.09 13.83 -23.91
CA LEU A 335 0.31 14.18 -23.68
C LEU A 335 1.11 13.04 -23.02
N PRO A 336 1.00 11.77 -23.44
CA PRO A 336 1.66 10.65 -22.76
C PRO A 336 3.19 10.75 -22.82
N GLU A 337 3.73 11.27 -23.92
CA GLU A 337 5.18 11.40 -24.13
C GLU A 337 5.84 12.33 -23.11
N THR A 338 5.14 13.35 -22.64
CA THR A 338 5.67 14.26 -21.61
C THR A 338 5.85 13.56 -20.26
N LEU A 339 4.96 12.60 -19.92
CA LEU A 339 5.11 11.78 -18.70
C LEU A 339 6.23 10.77 -18.84
N THR A 340 6.33 10.10 -20.00
CA THR A 340 7.32 9.06 -20.22
C THR A 340 8.72 9.64 -20.41
N ALA A 341 8.86 10.78 -21.08
CA ALA A 341 10.12 11.51 -21.25
C ALA A 341 10.72 12.04 -19.94
N PHE A 342 9.92 12.17 -18.89
CA PHE A 342 10.42 12.52 -17.56
C PHE A 342 11.36 11.44 -16.98
N PHE A 343 11.12 10.17 -17.33
CA PHE A 343 11.88 9.03 -16.80
C PHE A 343 13.01 8.55 -17.71
N THR A 344 12.97 8.85 -19.00
CA THR A 344 13.99 8.40 -19.98
C THR A 344 14.14 9.37 -21.12
N LYS A 345 15.35 9.44 -21.68
CA LYS A 345 15.66 10.25 -22.87
C LYS A 345 15.69 9.44 -24.16
N ASP A 346 15.57 8.11 -24.09
CA ASP A 346 15.55 7.24 -25.26
C ASP A 346 14.23 7.41 -26.02
N PRO A 347 14.25 7.92 -27.29
CA PRO A 347 13.02 8.19 -28.04
C PRO A 347 12.19 6.92 -28.31
N ALA A 348 12.84 5.76 -28.48
CA ALA A 348 12.14 4.50 -28.75
C ALA A 348 11.39 4.03 -27.49
N VAL A 349 12.02 4.15 -26.31
CA VAL A 349 11.37 3.82 -25.02
C VAL A 349 10.26 4.80 -24.72
N VAL A 350 10.46 6.12 -24.96
CA VAL A 350 9.43 7.15 -24.76
C VAL A 350 8.19 6.85 -25.60
N ALA A 351 8.36 6.55 -26.89
CA ALA A 351 7.25 6.27 -27.80
C ALA A 351 6.47 5.02 -27.39
N MET A 352 7.16 3.90 -27.17
CA MET A 352 6.51 2.63 -26.79
C MET A 352 5.86 2.70 -25.40
N ALA A 353 6.48 3.39 -24.45
CA ALA A 353 5.89 3.63 -23.12
C ALA A 353 4.63 4.52 -23.22
N ALA A 354 4.64 5.53 -24.10
CA ALA A 354 3.48 6.37 -24.34
C ALA A 354 2.30 5.59 -24.95
N GLU A 355 2.56 4.66 -25.87
CA GLU A 355 1.55 3.75 -26.42
C GLU A 355 0.92 2.88 -25.33
N TYR A 356 1.74 2.22 -24.52
CA TYR A 356 1.26 1.41 -23.40
C TYR A 356 0.45 2.23 -22.39
N LEU A 357 0.93 3.43 -22.05
CA LEU A 357 0.28 4.33 -21.11
C LEU A 357 -1.10 4.80 -21.59
N ARG A 358 -1.28 5.04 -22.89
CA ARG A 358 -2.60 5.36 -23.48
C ARG A 358 -3.61 4.26 -23.19
N GLY A 359 -3.26 3.00 -23.48
CA GLY A 359 -4.14 1.86 -23.17
C GLY A 359 -4.42 1.72 -21.68
N TYR A 360 -3.34 1.74 -20.87
CA TYR A 360 -3.42 1.54 -19.43
C TYR A 360 -4.18 2.65 -18.70
N SER A 361 -4.07 3.90 -19.12
CA SER A 361 -4.65 5.05 -18.39
C SER A 361 -6.16 4.97 -18.22
N ILE A 362 -6.85 4.21 -19.07
CA ILE A 362 -8.29 3.92 -18.94
C ILE A 362 -8.57 3.19 -17.62
N ASP A 363 -7.63 2.33 -17.19
CA ASP A 363 -7.72 1.61 -15.91
C ASP A 363 -7.79 2.56 -14.72
N CYS A 364 -7.11 3.71 -14.76
CA CYS A 364 -7.16 4.72 -13.69
C CYS A 364 -8.59 5.23 -13.42
N VAL A 365 -9.44 5.24 -14.45
CA VAL A 365 -10.87 5.59 -14.31
C VAL A 365 -11.66 4.44 -13.71
N VAL A 366 -11.49 3.23 -14.24
CA VAL A 366 -12.26 2.05 -13.81
C VAL A 366 -11.89 1.63 -12.39
N VAL A 367 -10.60 1.66 -12.05
CA VAL A 367 -10.10 1.29 -10.73
C VAL A 367 -10.63 2.20 -9.63
N SER A 368 -10.96 3.45 -9.94
CA SER A 368 -11.58 4.40 -8.99
C SER A 368 -12.89 3.86 -8.40
N PHE A 369 -13.70 3.17 -9.21
CA PHE A 369 -14.90 2.49 -8.73
C PHE A 369 -14.56 1.26 -7.90
N VAL A 370 -13.69 0.39 -8.42
CA VAL A 370 -13.35 -0.90 -7.81
C VAL A 370 -12.70 -0.70 -6.44
N PHE A 371 -11.74 0.22 -6.31
CA PHE A 371 -11.07 0.51 -5.04
C PHE A 371 -12.05 1.00 -3.98
N CYS A 372 -12.95 1.93 -4.34
CA CYS A 372 -13.94 2.45 -3.39
C CYS A 372 -14.97 1.37 -2.99
N ILE A 373 -15.42 0.52 -3.93
CA ILE A 373 -16.35 -0.57 -3.63
C ILE A 373 -15.68 -1.64 -2.76
N ASN A 374 -14.44 -2.00 -3.04
CA ASN A 374 -13.65 -2.92 -2.23
C ASN A 374 -13.50 -2.41 -0.79
N SER A 375 -13.16 -1.14 -0.66
CA SER A 375 -13.03 -0.48 0.63
C SER A 375 -14.35 -0.36 1.39
N TYR A 376 -15.46 -0.16 0.68
CA TYR A 376 -16.80 -0.18 1.24
C TYR A 376 -17.15 -1.56 1.85
N PHE A 377 -16.85 -2.66 1.15
CA PHE A 377 -17.08 -4.00 1.69
C PHE A 377 -16.10 -4.35 2.80
N SER A 378 -14.82 -4.03 2.65
CA SER A 378 -13.83 -4.23 3.71
C SER A 378 -14.18 -3.47 4.98
N GLY A 379 -14.69 -2.24 4.86
CA GLY A 379 -15.17 -1.42 5.98
C GLY A 379 -16.40 -2.00 6.71
N GLN A 380 -17.19 -2.86 6.03
CA GLN A 380 -18.28 -3.61 6.64
C GLN A 380 -17.83 -4.94 7.26
N GLY A 381 -16.52 -5.23 7.22
CA GLY A 381 -15.98 -6.48 7.72
C GLY A 381 -16.00 -7.65 6.72
N ASN A 382 -16.18 -7.37 5.43
CA ASN A 382 -16.15 -8.36 4.36
C ASN A 382 -14.98 -8.09 3.40
N SER A 383 -13.79 -8.55 3.73
CA SER A 383 -12.59 -8.43 2.89
C SER A 383 -12.37 -9.63 1.95
N LEU A 384 -13.06 -10.73 2.19
CA LEU A 384 -12.95 -11.93 1.36
C LEU A 384 -13.51 -11.70 -0.04
N PHE A 385 -14.63 -10.99 -0.17
CA PHE A 385 -15.23 -10.68 -1.46
C PHE A 385 -14.30 -9.83 -2.35
N PRO A 386 -13.74 -8.68 -1.89
CA PRO A 386 -12.73 -7.93 -2.62
C PRO A 386 -11.57 -8.79 -3.12
N MET A 387 -11.02 -9.65 -2.26
CA MET A 387 -9.93 -10.55 -2.64
C MET A 387 -10.33 -11.49 -3.78
N ILE A 388 -11.46 -12.20 -3.63
CA ILE A 388 -11.85 -13.24 -4.60
C ILE A 388 -12.05 -12.65 -5.99
N HIS A 389 -12.86 -11.60 -6.14
CA HIS A 389 -13.11 -11.06 -7.48
C HIS A 389 -11.88 -10.38 -8.09
N SER A 390 -11.02 -9.75 -7.28
CA SER A 390 -9.76 -9.16 -7.75
C SER A 390 -8.81 -10.23 -8.26
N LEU A 391 -8.71 -11.38 -7.58
CA LEU A 391 -7.91 -12.52 -8.05
C LEU A 391 -8.47 -13.14 -9.31
N ILE A 392 -9.80 -13.29 -9.42
CA ILE A 392 -10.45 -13.76 -10.66
C ILE A 392 -10.09 -12.80 -11.81
N ALA A 393 -10.28 -11.49 -11.64
CA ALA A 393 -9.96 -10.50 -12.65
C ALA A 393 -8.48 -10.53 -13.06
N THR A 394 -7.59 -10.69 -12.09
CA THR A 394 -6.14 -10.69 -12.32
C THR A 394 -5.66 -11.94 -13.01
N PHE A 395 -5.97 -13.13 -12.47
CA PHE A 395 -5.41 -14.40 -12.95
C PHE A 395 -6.16 -14.99 -14.14
N LEU A 396 -7.48 -14.77 -14.25
CA LEU A 396 -8.27 -15.31 -15.35
C LEU A 396 -8.44 -14.33 -16.53
N PHE A 397 -8.18 -13.04 -16.31
CA PHE A 397 -8.33 -12.04 -17.38
C PHE A 397 -7.03 -11.26 -17.62
N ARG A 398 -6.49 -10.54 -16.64
CA ARG A 398 -5.37 -9.64 -16.85
C ARG A 398 -4.13 -10.37 -17.39
N ILE A 399 -3.69 -11.45 -16.75
CA ILE A 399 -2.50 -12.19 -17.17
C ILE A 399 -2.74 -12.89 -18.53
N PRO A 400 -3.82 -13.65 -18.75
CA PRO A 400 -4.06 -14.28 -20.05
C PRO A 400 -4.23 -13.28 -21.20
N LEU A 401 -4.91 -12.15 -20.97
CA LEU A 401 -5.05 -11.10 -21.96
C LEU A 401 -3.71 -10.45 -22.28
N SER A 402 -2.89 -10.17 -21.27
CA SER A 402 -1.54 -9.61 -21.47
C SER A 402 -0.69 -10.55 -22.33
N TYR A 403 -0.73 -11.84 -22.04
CA TYR A 403 -0.04 -12.85 -22.85
C TYR A 403 -0.60 -12.92 -24.28
N TRP A 404 -1.91 -13.00 -24.44
CA TRP A 404 -2.54 -13.06 -25.76
C TRP A 404 -2.25 -11.82 -26.60
N PHE A 405 -2.35 -10.64 -26.02
CA PHE A 405 -2.07 -9.38 -26.71
C PHE A 405 -0.60 -9.24 -27.09
N SER A 406 0.33 -9.75 -26.30
CA SER A 406 1.76 -9.80 -26.67
C SER A 406 2.05 -10.68 -27.89
N GLN A 407 1.17 -11.67 -28.21
CA GLN A 407 1.30 -12.50 -29.38
C GLN A 407 0.67 -11.88 -30.65
N ILE A 408 -0.32 -10.98 -30.48
CA ILE A 408 -0.99 -10.31 -31.60
C ILE A 408 -0.07 -9.26 -32.21
N ASP A 409 0.58 -8.45 -31.37
CA ASP A 409 1.51 -7.43 -31.81
C ASP A 409 2.73 -7.41 -30.89
N SER A 410 3.81 -8.03 -31.38
CA SER A 410 5.08 -8.05 -30.65
C SER A 410 5.91 -6.78 -30.84
N SER A 411 5.50 -5.87 -31.74
CA SER A 411 6.22 -4.64 -32.03
C SER A 411 5.76 -3.42 -31.24
N SER A 412 4.56 -3.51 -30.62
CA SER A 412 3.94 -2.41 -29.85
C SER A 412 3.33 -2.91 -28.55
N LEU A 413 3.36 -2.08 -27.51
CA LEU A 413 2.68 -2.35 -26.25
C LEU A 413 1.26 -1.76 -26.20
N PHE A 414 0.77 -1.11 -27.27
CA PHE A 414 -0.52 -0.42 -27.28
C PHE A 414 -1.69 -1.34 -26.92
N ILE A 415 -1.82 -2.46 -27.63
CA ILE A 415 -2.91 -3.44 -27.41
C ILE A 415 -2.79 -4.05 -26.03
N MET A 416 -1.57 -4.36 -25.59
CA MET A 416 -1.31 -4.94 -24.28
C MET A 416 -1.72 -3.98 -23.14
N GLY A 417 -1.66 -2.66 -23.37
CA GLY A 417 -2.13 -1.63 -22.43
C GLY A 417 -3.63 -1.74 -22.11
N PHE A 418 -4.43 -2.44 -22.92
CA PHE A 418 -5.86 -2.65 -22.63
C PHE A 418 -6.14 -3.86 -21.72
N ALA A 419 -5.17 -4.73 -21.44
CA ALA A 419 -5.39 -5.88 -20.57
C ALA A 419 -5.77 -5.48 -19.13
N PRO A 420 -5.13 -4.49 -18.47
CA PRO A 420 -5.56 -3.98 -17.16
C PRO A 420 -7.00 -3.45 -17.16
N PRO A 421 -7.39 -2.46 -17.98
CA PRO A 421 -8.75 -1.92 -17.92
C PRO A 421 -9.83 -2.95 -18.24
N ILE A 422 -9.60 -3.90 -19.15
CA ILE A 422 -10.57 -4.96 -19.43
C ILE A 422 -10.76 -5.85 -18.19
N SER A 423 -9.68 -6.26 -17.54
CA SER A 423 -9.76 -7.07 -16.32
C SER A 423 -10.45 -6.33 -15.18
N THR A 424 -10.19 -5.02 -15.03
CA THR A 424 -10.82 -4.19 -14.00
C THR A 424 -12.30 -3.94 -14.29
N VAL A 425 -12.71 -3.85 -15.56
CA VAL A 425 -14.12 -3.79 -15.96
C VAL A 425 -14.86 -5.07 -15.57
N VAL A 426 -14.26 -6.25 -15.78
CA VAL A 426 -14.83 -7.52 -15.30
C VAL A 426 -15.01 -7.50 -13.78
N SER A 427 -13.98 -7.06 -13.06
CA SER A 427 -14.02 -6.84 -11.62
C SER A 427 -15.15 -5.91 -11.21
N LEU A 428 -15.33 -4.79 -11.92
CA LEU A 428 -16.40 -3.81 -11.66
C LEU A 428 -17.80 -4.42 -11.87
N PHE A 429 -18.02 -5.22 -12.90
CA PHE A 429 -19.30 -5.90 -13.10
C PHE A 429 -19.63 -6.84 -11.92
N ILE A 430 -18.66 -7.63 -11.46
CA ILE A 430 -18.83 -8.50 -10.28
C ILE A 430 -19.15 -7.65 -9.03
N CYS A 431 -18.44 -6.54 -8.84
CA CYS A 431 -18.67 -5.60 -7.74
C CYS A 431 -20.10 -5.02 -7.75
N ILE A 432 -20.57 -4.55 -8.92
CA ILE A 432 -21.91 -3.96 -9.06
C ILE A 432 -22.99 -5.04 -8.83
N TRP A 433 -22.79 -6.24 -9.37
CA TRP A 433 -23.70 -7.36 -9.15
C TRP A 433 -23.83 -7.69 -7.67
N TYR A 434 -22.69 -7.84 -6.96
CA TYR A 434 -22.67 -8.16 -5.54
C TYR A 434 -23.25 -7.02 -4.67
N LEU A 435 -22.98 -5.77 -5.04
CA LEU A 435 -23.55 -4.60 -4.34
C LEU A 435 -25.09 -4.57 -4.47
N ARG A 436 -25.63 -4.91 -5.65
CA ARG A 436 -27.08 -5.03 -5.86
C ARG A 436 -27.67 -6.21 -5.10
N TYR A 437 -26.99 -7.35 -5.09
CA TYR A 437 -27.41 -8.55 -4.37
C TYR A 437 -27.50 -8.31 -2.86
N THR A 438 -26.45 -7.74 -2.25
CA THR A 438 -26.42 -7.45 -0.82
C THR A 438 -27.45 -6.41 -0.40
N ARG A 439 -27.71 -5.39 -1.22
CA ARG A 439 -28.76 -4.41 -0.96
C ARG A 439 -30.15 -5.04 -0.92
N LYS A 440 -30.47 -5.95 -1.83
CA LYS A 440 -31.78 -6.66 -1.85
C LYS A 440 -31.99 -7.57 -0.65
N ARG A 441 -30.94 -8.05 -0.01
CA ARG A 441 -31.03 -8.96 1.14
C ARG A 441 -31.14 -8.24 2.48
N ASN A 442 -30.69 -7.01 2.54
CA ASN A 442 -30.72 -6.19 3.76
C ASN A 442 -31.98 -5.29 3.85
N TYR A 443 -32.87 -5.37 2.86
CA TYR A 443 -34.23 -4.83 2.83
C TYR A 443 -35.25 -5.97 2.67
#